data_fe6bca7efe54d5b4c791bd8e0925b974
#
_entry.id   fe6bca7efe54d5b4c791bd8e0925b974
#
_cell.length_a   1.000
_cell.length_b   1.000
_cell.length_c   1.000
_cell.angle_alpha   90.00
_cell.angle_beta   90.00
_cell.angle_gamma   90.00
#
_symmetry.space_group_name_H-M   'P 1'
#
loop_
_entity.id
_entity.type
_entity.pdbx_description
1 polymer ?
#
loop_
_entity_poly.entity_id
_entity_poly.type
_entity_poly.pdbx_seq_one_letter_code
_entity_poly.pdbx_strand_id
1 'polypeptide(L)'
;MNSSFKILFLFFEIFLQAQNVDNLANIPSELKETEIRIYKDRGITNSGNVFRIYKENNIWKAELIQWFLPKEISKDEFEKIPPKLYVLKSQKSLEEIFVNIEAKNIESLPKEETFEYKKSRNKVVFDEDFQAFITTKTMSSVLDGTGYLVKYKSGKQVNEFNYSNPETYLKTYPEIDELNYFIDILNYIRKEFDISF
;
A
#
# COMPACT_ATOMS: atom_id res chain seq x y z
N MET A 1 -31.15 5.84 -4.12
CA MET A 1 -30.35 4.88 -3.31
C MET A 1 -29.11 5.62 -2.86
N ASN A 2 -29.02 5.88 -1.55
CA ASN A 2 -28.14 6.91 -0.97
C ASN A 2 -26.65 6.63 -1.21
N SER A 3 -25.93 7.68 -1.62
CA SER A 3 -24.47 7.71 -1.83
C SER A 3 -23.66 7.19 -0.61
N SER A 4 -24.17 7.43 0.60
CA SER A 4 -23.58 6.96 1.87
C SER A 4 -23.49 5.43 2.00
N PHE A 5 -24.40 4.69 1.37
CA PHE A 5 -24.39 3.23 1.43
C PHE A 5 -23.28 2.60 0.56
N LYS A 6 -22.93 3.24 -0.55
CA LYS A 6 -21.83 2.78 -1.43
C LYS A 6 -20.45 2.98 -0.79
N ILE A 7 -20.26 4.07 -0.04
CA ILE A 7 -18.99 4.34 0.66
C ILE A 7 -18.76 3.32 1.78
N LEU A 8 -19.80 2.99 2.54
CA LEU A 8 -19.70 1.99 3.62
C LEU A 8 -19.35 0.59 3.08
N PHE A 9 -19.85 0.23 1.90
CA PHE A 9 -19.57 -1.07 1.28
C PHE A 9 -18.11 -1.19 0.81
N LEU A 10 -17.53 -0.12 0.24
CA LEU A 10 -16.13 -0.07 -0.19
C LEU A 10 -15.16 -0.21 0.99
N PHE A 11 -15.44 0.44 2.13
CA PHE A 11 -14.63 0.28 3.35
C PHE A 11 -14.66 -1.16 3.89
N PHE A 12 -15.79 -1.82 3.79
CA PHE A 12 -15.93 -3.21 4.25
C PHE A 12 -15.14 -4.20 3.39
N GLU A 13 -15.06 -3.97 2.08
CA GLU A 13 -14.26 -4.80 1.16
C GLU A 13 -12.74 -4.66 1.40
N ILE A 14 -12.23 -3.47 1.70
CA ILE A 14 -10.80 -3.27 1.99
C ILE A 14 -10.41 -3.99 3.29
N PHE A 15 -11.23 -3.94 4.33
CA PHE A 15 -10.99 -4.68 5.57
C PHE A 15 -11.02 -6.18 5.38
N LEU A 16 -11.93 -6.71 4.56
CA LEU A 16 -12.01 -8.14 4.24
C LEU A 16 -10.79 -8.62 3.45
N GLN A 17 -10.28 -7.81 2.52
CA GLN A 17 -9.09 -8.16 1.75
C GLN A 17 -7.83 -8.19 2.64
N ALA A 18 -7.63 -7.21 3.51
CA ALA A 18 -6.48 -7.19 4.41
C ALA A 18 -6.48 -8.36 5.40
N GLN A 19 -7.64 -8.70 5.99
CA GLN A 19 -7.77 -9.87 6.85
C GLN A 19 -7.51 -11.19 6.12
N ASN A 20 -7.87 -11.28 4.85
CA ASN A 20 -7.57 -12.46 4.04
C ASN A 20 -6.08 -12.58 3.77
N VAL A 21 -5.38 -11.47 3.47
CA VAL A 21 -3.92 -11.47 3.25
C VAL A 21 -3.16 -11.85 4.51
N ASP A 22 -3.55 -11.36 5.68
CA ASP A 22 -2.91 -11.74 6.95
C ASP A 22 -3.00 -13.26 7.20
N ASN A 23 -4.15 -13.87 6.91
CA ASN A 23 -4.33 -15.32 6.98
C ASN A 23 -3.48 -16.08 5.94
N LEU A 24 -3.39 -15.58 4.72
CA LEU A 24 -2.56 -16.17 3.65
C LEU A 24 -1.07 -16.05 3.97
N ALA A 25 -0.67 -14.93 4.56
CA ALA A 25 0.70 -14.67 5.01
C ALA A 25 1.05 -15.36 6.34
N ASN A 26 0.07 -15.96 7.02
CA ASN A 26 0.20 -16.60 8.34
C ASN A 26 0.74 -15.63 9.42
N ILE A 27 0.20 -14.40 9.44
CA ILE A 27 0.55 -13.37 10.42
C ILE A 27 -0.67 -12.91 11.22
N PRO A 28 -0.49 -12.40 12.44
CA PRO A 28 -1.59 -11.83 13.21
C PRO A 28 -2.22 -10.64 12.49
N SER A 29 -3.53 -10.49 12.54
CA SER A 29 -4.24 -9.32 11.98
C SER A 29 -3.94 -8.04 12.75
N GLU A 30 -3.70 -8.14 14.05
CA GLU A 30 -3.33 -7.00 14.89
C GLU A 30 -1.84 -6.70 14.77
N LEU A 31 -1.51 -5.40 14.69
CA LEU A 31 -0.13 -4.94 14.75
C LEU A 31 0.45 -5.11 16.16
N LYS A 32 1.74 -5.41 16.23
CA LYS A 32 2.52 -5.26 17.45
C LYS A 32 2.50 -3.79 17.92
N GLU A 33 2.89 -3.54 19.16
CA GLU A 33 2.93 -2.17 19.70
C GLU A 33 3.87 -1.22 18.94
N THR A 34 4.86 -1.80 18.28
CA THR A 34 5.79 -1.10 17.39
C THR A 34 5.95 -1.96 16.13
N GLU A 35 5.28 -1.57 15.05
CA GLU A 35 5.28 -2.31 13.78
C GLU A 35 4.97 -1.39 12.58
N ILE A 36 5.73 -1.57 11.51
CA ILE A 36 5.38 -1.14 10.16
C ILE A 36 5.11 -2.37 9.33
N ARG A 37 3.96 -2.38 8.65
CA ARG A 37 3.56 -3.45 7.75
C ARG A 37 3.14 -2.84 6.41
N ILE A 38 3.77 -3.29 5.31
CA ILE A 38 3.48 -2.84 3.96
C ILE A 38 3.08 -4.05 3.13
N TYR A 39 1.83 -4.06 2.70
CA TYR A 39 1.31 -5.05 1.77
C TYR A 39 1.50 -4.53 0.36
N LYS A 40 1.99 -5.38 -0.52
CA LYS A 40 2.09 -5.10 -1.94
C LYS A 40 1.29 -6.13 -2.72
N ASP A 41 0.37 -5.64 -3.52
CA ASP A 41 -0.50 -6.44 -4.37
C ASP A 41 -0.37 -5.97 -5.83
N ARG A 42 -0.50 -6.88 -6.76
CA ARG A 42 -0.53 -6.59 -8.19
C ARG A 42 -1.91 -6.83 -8.82
N GLY A 43 -2.96 -6.87 -8.03
CA GLY A 43 -4.35 -6.95 -8.48
C GLY A 43 -4.75 -8.22 -9.25
N ILE A 44 -3.95 -8.67 -10.21
CA ILE A 44 -4.26 -9.82 -11.09
C ILE A 44 -3.36 -11.03 -10.80
N THR A 45 -2.52 -10.97 -9.78
CA THR A 45 -1.61 -12.07 -9.47
C THR A 45 -2.16 -12.96 -8.35
N ASN A 46 -1.84 -14.26 -8.44
CA ASN A 46 -2.19 -15.23 -7.41
C ASN A 46 -1.24 -15.17 -6.20
N SER A 47 -0.48 -14.09 -6.04
CA SER A 47 0.48 -13.90 -4.96
C SER A 47 0.77 -12.43 -4.72
N GLY A 48 1.18 -12.09 -3.51
CA GLY A 48 1.68 -10.76 -3.17
C GLY A 48 2.74 -10.86 -2.09
N ASN A 49 3.16 -9.71 -1.59
CA ASN A 49 4.20 -9.62 -0.58
C ASN A 49 3.72 -8.78 0.61
N VAL A 50 4.20 -9.13 1.79
CA VAL A 50 4.08 -8.33 3.00
C VAL A 50 5.47 -8.08 3.54
N PHE A 51 5.90 -6.83 3.58
CA PHE A 51 7.07 -6.42 4.35
C PHE A 51 6.64 -6.08 5.77
N ARG A 52 7.41 -6.53 6.76
CA ARG A 52 7.21 -6.20 8.17
C ARG A 52 8.53 -5.84 8.83
N ILE A 53 8.52 -4.78 9.64
CA ILE A 53 9.56 -4.48 10.63
C ILE A 53 8.87 -4.17 11.96
N TYR A 54 9.24 -4.87 13.02
CA TYR A 54 8.52 -4.82 14.27
C TYR A 54 9.40 -5.16 15.48
N LYS A 55 8.94 -4.74 16.65
CA LYS A 55 9.56 -5.08 17.93
C LYS A 55 8.69 -6.08 18.70
N GLU A 56 9.28 -7.18 19.12
CA GLU A 56 8.63 -8.21 19.91
C GLU A 56 9.57 -8.68 21.01
N ASN A 57 9.10 -8.66 22.27
CA ASN A 57 9.91 -9.02 23.46
C ASN A 57 11.26 -8.27 23.50
N ASN A 58 11.26 -6.98 23.18
CA ASN A 58 12.43 -6.11 23.05
C ASN A 58 13.43 -6.50 21.94
N ILE A 59 13.08 -7.41 21.07
CA ILE A 59 13.90 -7.84 19.92
C ILE A 59 13.27 -7.28 18.65
N TRP A 60 14.08 -6.59 17.84
CA TRP A 60 13.69 -6.14 16.53
C TRP A 60 13.75 -7.27 15.51
N LYS A 61 12.76 -7.34 14.64
CA LYS A 61 12.65 -8.30 13.55
C LYS A 61 12.23 -7.60 12.27
N ALA A 62 12.72 -8.08 11.14
CA ALA A 62 12.29 -7.64 9.82
C ALA A 62 12.09 -8.87 8.91
N GLU A 63 10.99 -8.88 8.18
CA GLU A 63 10.54 -10.01 7.39
C GLU A 63 9.93 -9.55 6.06
N LEU A 64 10.19 -10.32 5.01
CA LEU A 64 9.43 -10.27 3.77
C LEU A 64 8.69 -11.60 3.61
N ILE A 65 7.38 -11.53 3.47
CA ILE A 65 6.52 -12.71 3.36
C ILE A 65 5.86 -12.69 1.99
N GLN A 66 6.11 -13.71 1.18
CA GLN A 66 5.38 -13.94 -0.07
C GLN A 66 4.21 -14.86 0.23
N TRP A 67 3.00 -14.36 0.07
CA TRP A 67 1.77 -15.14 0.20
C TRP A 67 1.22 -15.55 -1.17
N PHE A 68 0.38 -16.58 -1.18
CA PHE A 68 -0.22 -17.15 -2.39
C PHE A 68 -1.71 -17.39 -2.17
N LEU A 69 -2.50 -17.19 -3.24
CA LEU A 69 -3.87 -17.68 -3.26
C LEU A 69 -3.89 -19.21 -3.32
N PRO A 70 -4.93 -19.87 -2.77
CA PRO A 70 -5.11 -21.29 -2.92
C PRO A 70 -5.19 -21.68 -4.40
N LYS A 71 -4.55 -22.80 -4.76
CA LYS A 71 -4.59 -23.36 -6.11
C LYS A 71 -5.78 -24.28 -6.27
N GLU A 72 -6.60 -24.07 -7.29
CA GLU A 72 -7.64 -25.01 -7.68
C GLU A 72 -7.00 -26.30 -8.22
N ILE A 73 -7.34 -27.45 -7.62
CA ILE A 73 -6.88 -28.79 -8.03
C ILE A 73 -7.99 -29.57 -8.70
N SER A 74 -9.24 -29.31 -8.38
CA SER A 74 -10.42 -29.83 -9.07
C SER A 74 -11.59 -28.86 -8.85
N LYS A 75 -12.74 -29.14 -9.50
CA LYS A 75 -13.93 -28.31 -9.33
C LYS A 75 -14.31 -28.26 -7.84
N ASP A 76 -14.33 -27.03 -7.30
CA ASP A 76 -14.67 -26.71 -5.90
C ASP A 76 -13.65 -27.21 -4.84
N GLU A 77 -12.47 -27.72 -5.26
CA GLU A 77 -11.42 -28.17 -4.35
C GLU A 77 -10.15 -27.32 -4.51
N PHE A 78 -9.69 -26.73 -3.39
CA PHE A 78 -8.56 -25.81 -3.36
C PHE A 78 -7.46 -26.28 -2.39
N GLU A 79 -6.24 -26.26 -2.85
CA GLU A 79 -5.05 -26.54 -2.04
C GLU A 79 -4.42 -25.22 -1.55
N LYS A 80 -4.20 -25.11 -0.23
CA LYS A 80 -3.48 -23.98 0.33
C LYS A 80 -2.00 -24.08 0.02
N ILE A 81 -1.43 -22.99 -0.52
CA ILE A 81 0.00 -22.86 -0.73
C ILE A 81 0.57 -22.13 0.49
N PRO A 82 1.52 -22.73 1.23
CA PRO A 82 2.12 -22.07 2.39
C PRO A 82 2.90 -20.82 1.97
N PRO A 83 2.86 -19.75 2.77
CA PRO A 83 3.65 -18.56 2.49
C PRO A 83 5.15 -18.84 2.62
N LYS A 84 5.96 -18.09 1.89
CA LYS A 84 7.42 -18.11 2.01
C LYS A 84 7.87 -16.94 2.89
N LEU A 85 8.55 -17.24 3.97
CA LEU A 85 9.12 -16.26 4.89
C LEU A 85 10.60 -16.07 4.64
N TYR A 86 11.00 -14.81 4.47
CA TYR A 86 12.39 -14.37 4.36
C TYR A 86 12.71 -13.46 5.54
N VAL A 87 13.62 -13.90 6.41
CA VAL A 87 14.15 -13.05 7.50
C VAL A 87 15.13 -12.06 6.90
N LEU A 88 14.86 -10.78 7.07
CA LEU A 88 15.66 -9.72 6.49
C LEU A 88 16.80 -9.31 7.41
N LYS A 89 17.95 -8.99 6.83
CA LYS A 89 19.15 -8.50 7.52
C LYS A 89 19.64 -7.23 6.84
N SER A 90 20.23 -6.34 7.61
CA SER A 90 20.85 -5.12 7.13
C SER A 90 22.18 -4.90 7.85
N GLN A 91 23.02 -4.01 7.29
CA GLN A 91 24.22 -3.50 7.94
C GLN A 91 23.91 -2.60 9.15
N LYS A 92 22.76 -1.91 9.10
CA LYS A 92 22.25 -1.07 10.17
C LYS A 92 21.44 -1.89 11.18
N SER A 93 21.28 -1.38 12.39
CA SER A 93 20.32 -1.95 13.33
C SER A 93 18.89 -1.78 12.80
N LEU A 94 18.03 -2.77 13.06
CA LEU A 94 16.63 -2.68 12.65
C LEU A 94 15.88 -1.53 13.35
N GLU A 95 16.31 -1.16 14.57
CA GLU A 95 15.80 0.03 15.27
C GLU A 95 16.11 1.31 14.49
N GLU A 96 17.37 1.46 14.05
CA GLU A 96 17.78 2.61 13.23
C GLU A 96 16.97 2.67 11.93
N ILE A 97 16.74 1.53 11.28
CA ILE A 97 15.93 1.48 10.05
C ILE A 97 14.49 1.92 10.34
N PHE A 98 13.89 1.42 11.41
CA PHE A 98 12.53 1.78 11.79
C PHE A 98 12.40 3.30 12.01
N VAL A 99 13.29 3.90 12.81
CA VAL A 99 13.31 5.35 13.07
C VAL A 99 13.56 6.16 11.79
N ASN A 100 14.41 5.68 10.88
CA ASN A 100 14.60 6.34 9.58
C ASN A 100 13.34 6.28 8.70
N ILE A 101 12.51 5.25 8.81
CA ILE A 101 11.21 5.20 8.12
C ILE A 101 10.24 6.19 8.78
N GLU A 102 10.22 6.29 10.12
CA GLU A 102 9.42 7.29 10.85
C GLU A 102 9.81 8.71 10.43
N ALA A 103 11.12 9.00 10.31
CA ALA A 103 11.63 10.31 9.87
C ALA A 103 11.21 10.70 8.44
N LYS A 104 10.62 9.77 7.67
CA LYS A 104 10.00 10.03 6.36
C LYS A 104 8.49 10.28 6.46
N ASN A 105 8.00 10.61 7.65
CA ASN A 105 6.63 10.99 7.94
C ASN A 105 5.57 9.90 7.70
N ILE A 106 5.92 8.62 7.81
CA ILE A 106 4.96 7.52 7.63
C ILE A 106 3.72 7.64 8.53
N GLU A 107 3.88 8.22 9.73
CA GLU A 107 2.82 8.42 10.71
C GLU A 107 1.74 9.41 10.26
N SER A 108 2.07 10.31 9.33
CA SER A 108 1.20 11.41 8.87
C SER A 108 0.86 11.34 7.38
N LEU A 109 1.32 10.32 6.67
CA LEU A 109 0.93 10.15 5.27
C LEU A 109 -0.57 9.96 5.16
N PRO A 110 -1.26 10.77 4.34
CA PRO A 110 -2.71 10.74 4.24
C PRO A 110 -3.19 9.58 3.38
N LYS A 111 -4.48 9.26 3.47
CA LYS A 111 -5.14 8.34 2.54
C LYS A 111 -5.17 8.92 1.13
N GLU A 112 -5.07 8.08 0.11
CA GLU A 112 -5.01 8.48 -1.30
C GLU A 112 -6.20 9.36 -1.72
N GLU A 113 -7.39 9.09 -1.19
CA GLU A 113 -8.60 9.83 -1.51
C GLU A 113 -8.49 11.33 -1.17
N THR A 114 -7.66 11.70 -0.19
CA THR A 114 -7.50 13.09 0.25
C THR A 114 -6.74 13.94 -0.76
N PHE A 115 -5.89 13.33 -1.59
CA PHE A 115 -5.09 14.02 -2.61
C PHE A 115 -5.33 13.51 -4.04
N GLU A 116 -6.33 12.67 -4.25
CA GLU A 116 -6.66 12.13 -5.58
C GLU A 116 -6.93 13.22 -6.61
N TYR A 117 -7.46 14.38 -6.17
CA TYR A 117 -7.66 15.53 -7.03
C TYR A 117 -6.36 16.04 -7.69
N LYS A 118 -5.19 15.84 -7.07
CA LYS A 118 -3.88 16.19 -7.62
C LYS A 118 -3.48 15.35 -8.84
N LYS A 119 -4.10 14.17 -9.02
CA LYS A 119 -3.88 13.27 -10.17
C LYS A 119 -4.72 13.67 -11.39
N SER A 120 -5.22 14.89 -11.43
CA SER A 120 -6.00 15.40 -12.54
C SER A 120 -5.55 16.80 -12.94
N ARG A 121 -5.67 17.11 -14.22
CA ARG A 121 -5.40 18.43 -14.77
C ARG A 121 -6.68 18.99 -15.33
N ASN A 122 -7.06 20.16 -14.86
CA ASN A 122 -8.19 20.89 -15.39
C ASN A 122 -7.70 21.89 -16.44
N LYS A 123 -8.40 21.97 -17.57
CA LYS A 123 -8.13 22.92 -18.64
C LYS A 123 -9.44 23.62 -19.03
N VAL A 124 -9.40 24.94 -19.17
CA VAL A 124 -10.50 25.68 -19.73
C VAL A 124 -10.34 25.67 -21.25
N VAL A 125 -11.37 25.24 -21.95
CA VAL A 125 -11.46 25.24 -23.42
C VAL A 125 -12.76 25.93 -23.86
N PHE A 126 -12.72 26.58 -25.01
CA PHE A 126 -13.94 27.07 -25.63
C PHE A 126 -14.58 25.91 -26.40
N ASP A 127 -15.84 25.64 -26.12
CA ASP A 127 -16.63 24.61 -26.79
C ASP A 127 -17.48 25.26 -27.84
N GLU A 128 -17.25 24.93 -29.12
CA GLU A 128 -17.92 25.52 -30.25
C GLU A 128 -19.41 25.12 -30.36
N ASP A 129 -19.76 23.93 -29.89
CA ASP A 129 -21.14 23.43 -29.91
C ASP A 129 -22.02 24.15 -28.89
N PHE A 130 -21.47 24.44 -27.72
CA PHE A 130 -22.16 25.19 -26.66
C PHE A 130 -21.91 26.69 -26.70
N GLN A 131 -21.01 27.17 -27.60
CA GLN A 131 -20.60 28.59 -27.69
C GLN A 131 -20.20 29.18 -26.33
N ALA A 132 -19.51 28.37 -25.51
CA ALA A 132 -19.17 28.71 -24.12
C ALA A 132 -17.79 28.16 -23.71
N PHE A 133 -17.16 28.79 -22.72
CA PHE A 133 -15.98 28.21 -22.06
C PHE A 133 -16.41 27.11 -21.10
N ILE A 134 -15.85 25.93 -21.27
CA ILE A 134 -16.07 24.77 -20.38
C ILE A 134 -14.77 24.34 -19.75
N THR A 135 -14.87 23.67 -18.61
CA THR A 135 -13.73 23.03 -17.96
C THR A 135 -13.68 21.55 -18.33
N THR A 136 -12.59 21.14 -18.97
CA THR A 136 -12.30 19.73 -19.22
C THR A 136 -11.35 19.21 -18.14
N LYS A 137 -11.58 17.98 -17.66
CA LYS A 137 -10.73 17.29 -16.68
C LYS A 137 -10.03 16.11 -17.37
N THR A 138 -8.71 16.13 -17.37
CA THR A 138 -7.90 14.99 -17.82
C THR A 138 -7.38 14.24 -16.61
N MET A 139 -7.63 12.94 -16.55
CA MET A 139 -7.09 12.03 -15.55
C MET A 139 -6.33 10.91 -16.24
N SER A 140 -5.17 10.53 -15.67
CA SER A 140 -4.49 9.31 -16.07
C SER A 140 -5.04 8.15 -15.26
N SER A 141 -5.44 7.06 -15.90
CA SER A 141 -5.79 5.81 -15.25
C SER A 141 -4.72 4.76 -15.57
N VAL A 142 -4.35 3.98 -14.56
CA VAL A 142 -3.43 2.85 -14.72
C VAL A 142 -4.26 1.58 -14.62
N LEU A 143 -4.21 0.78 -15.68
CA LEU A 143 -4.78 -0.56 -15.68
C LEU A 143 -3.69 -1.54 -15.20
N ASP A 144 -4.08 -2.57 -14.44
CA ASP A 144 -3.20 -3.65 -14.02
C ASP A 144 -1.96 -3.21 -13.22
N GLY A 145 -2.17 -2.33 -12.26
CA GLY A 145 -1.10 -1.74 -11.50
C GLY A 145 -0.75 -2.44 -10.18
N THR A 146 0.11 -1.80 -9.42
CA THR A 146 0.54 -2.26 -8.10
C THR A 146 -0.12 -1.39 -7.01
N GLY A 147 -0.85 -2.04 -6.11
CA GLY A 147 -1.39 -1.40 -4.91
C GLY A 147 -0.49 -1.62 -3.70
N TYR A 148 -0.52 -0.67 -2.79
CA TYR A 148 0.11 -0.78 -1.48
C TYR A 148 -0.89 -0.41 -0.39
N LEU A 149 -0.97 -1.23 0.64
CA LEU A 149 -1.62 -0.90 1.90
C LEU A 149 -0.53 -0.84 2.98
N VAL A 150 -0.51 0.24 3.74
CA VAL A 150 0.45 0.46 4.82
C VAL A 150 -0.29 0.54 6.13
N LYS A 151 0.20 -0.20 7.11
CA LYS A 151 -0.23 -0.10 8.50
C LYS A 151 0.98 0.24 9.36
N TYR A 152 0.85 1.26 10.17
CA TYR A 152 1.89 1.76 11.08
C TYR A 152 1.35 1.85 12.49
N LYS A 153 2.14 1.43 13.45
CA LYS A 153 1.91 1.62 14.88
C LYS A 153 3.23 1.83 15.61
N SER A 154 3.30 2.88 16.43
CA SER A 154 4.41 3.14 17.35
C SER A 154 3.84 3.71 18.65
N GLY A 155 3.69 2.85 19.64
CA GLY A 155 2.99 3.17 20.87
C GLY A 155 1.54 3.57 20.65
N LYS A 156 1.21 4.85 20.93
CA LYS A 156 -0.14 5.41 20.73
C LYS A 156 -0.39 5.94 19.32
N GLN A 157 0.65 6.13 18.53
CA GLN A 157 0.53 6.62 17.16
C GLN A 157 0.17 5.46 16.25
N VAL A 158 -0.85 5.66 15.42
CA VAL A 158 -1.31 4.69 14.44
C VAL A 158 -1.64 5.41 13.13
N ASN A 159 -1.31 4.79 12.02
CA ASN A 159 -1.71 5.24 10.70
C ASN A 159 -2.02 4.05 9.79
N GLU A 160 -2.99 4.23 8.92
CA GLU A 160 -3.33 3.27 7.86
C GLU A 160 -3.72 4.03 6.60
N PHE A 161 -3.02 3.74 5.51
CA PHE A 161 -3.27 4.35 4.20
C PHE A 161 -2.98 3.35 3.08
N ASN A 162 -3.54 3.62 1.91
CA ASN A 162 -3.33 2.83 0.70
C ASN A 162 -2.98 3.76 -0.46
N TYR A 163 -2.09 3.30 -1.34
CA TYR A 163 -1.73 4.00 -2.57
C TYR A 163 -1.75 3.04 -3.75
N SER A 164 -2.44 3.44 -4.80
CA SER A 164 -2.56 2.70 -6.06
C SER A 164 -1.53 3.23 -7.05
N ASN A 165 -0.70 2.36 -7.58
CA ASN A 165 0.30 2.69 -8.63
C ASN A 165 1.20 3.91 -8.32
N PRO A 166 1.72 4.05 -7.09
CA PRO A 166 2.41 5.26 -6.70
C PRO A 166 3.64 5.57 -7.57
N GLU A 167 4.40 4.55 -8.01
CA GLU A 167 5.55 4.72 -8.88
C GLU A 167 5.17 5.26 -10.27
N THR A 168 4.03 4.83 -10.81
CA THR A 168 3.54 5.28 -12.11
C THR A 168 2.97 6.68 -12.02
N TYR A 169 2.16 6.94 -11.00
CA TYR A 169 1.60 8.28 -10.79
C TYR A 169 2.68 9.32 -10.48
N LEU A 170 3.72 8.97 -9.73
CA LEU A 170 4.83 9.89 -9.48
C LEU A 170 5.57 10.30 -10.75
N LYS A 171 5.72 9.42 -11.74
CA LYS A 171 6.30 9.77 -13.05
C LYS A 171 5.43 10.75 -13.82
N THR A 172 4.10 10.65 -13.67
CA THR A 172 3.14 11.52 -14.38
C THR A 172 2.90 12.84 -13.64
N TYR A 173 2.97 12.82 -12.31
CA TYR A 173 2.67 13.92 -11.40
C TYR A 173 3.78 14.05 -10.34
N PRO A 174 5.00 14.46 -10.73
CA PRO A 174 6.15 14.53 -9.82
C PRO A 174 5.99 15.56 -8.70
N GLU A 175 5.01 16.45 -8.83
CA GLU A 175 4.64 17.48 -7.87
C GLU A 175 3.81 16.97 -6.67
N ILE A 176 3.40 15.70 -6.66
CA ILE A 176 2.61 15.14 -5.55
C ILE A 176 3.56 14.69 -4.42
N ASP A 177 3.66 15.50 -3.39
CA ASP A 177 4.56 15.27 -2.27
C ASP A 177 4.27 13.96 -1.52
N GLU A 178 2.99 13.60 -1.37
CA GLU A 178 2.56 12.37 -0.70
C GLU A 178 3.11 11.12 -1.38
N LEU A 179 3.15 11.13 -2.72
CA LEU A 179 3.74 10.03 -3.51
C LEU A 179 5.26 10.02 -3.37
N ASN A 180 5.91 11.20 -3.38
CA ASN A 180 7.36 11.31 -3.19
C ASN A 180 7.78 10.72 -1.85
N TYR A 181 7.14 11.13 -0.74
CA TYR A 181 7.45 10.59 0.59
C TYR A 181 7.26 9.07 0.67
N PHE A 182 6.18 8.56 0.10
CA PHE A 182 5.94 7.12 0.12
C PHE A 182 6.97 6.34 -0.71
N ILE A 183 7.30 6.82 -1.92
CA ILE A 183 8.32 6.19 -2.76
C ILE A 183 9.69 6.24 -2.11
N ASP A 184 10.01 7.31 -1.38
CA ASP A 184 11.25 7.40 -0.59
C ASP A 184 11.31 6.35 0.52
N ILE A 185 10.17 6.05 1.18
CA ILE A 185 10.08 4.96 2.15
C ILE A 185 10.36 3.63 1.46
N LEU A 186 9.68 3.33 0.34
CA LEU A 186 9.87 2.08 -0.40
C LEU A 186 11.32 1.91 -0.87
N ASN A 187 11.91 2.97 -1.45
CA ASN A 187 13.28 2.94 -1.94
C ASN A 187 14.29 2.75 -0.80
N TYR A 188 14.05 3.39 0.35
CA TYR A 188 14.89 3.19 1.53
C TYR A 188 14.84 1.73 2.01
N ILE A 189 13.65 1.12 2.14
CA ILE A 189 13.48 -0.27 2.53
C ILE A 189 14.18 -1.21 1.53
N ARG A 190 13.93 -1.02 0.24
CA ARG A 190 14.54 -1.83 -0.83
C ARG A 190 16.07 -1.80 -0.77
N LYS A 191 16.63 -0.62 -0.55
CA LYS A 191 18.08 -0.43 -0.44
C LYS A 191 18.67 -1.07 0.80
N GLU A 192 18.06 -0.85 1.97
CA GLU A 192 18.62 -1.32 3.26
C GLU A 192 18.60 -2.85 3.38
N PHE A 193 17.63 -3.51 2.75
CA PHE A 193 17.48 -4.95 2.82
C PHE A 193 17.87 -5.69 1.53
N ASP A 194 18.28 -4.97 0.49
CA ASP A 194 18.58 -5.52 -0.85
C ASP A 194 17.44 -6.40 -1.39
N ILE A 195 16.22 -5.87 -1.34
CA ILE A 195 15.01 -6.57 -1.78
C ILE A 195 14.29 -5.83 -2.90
N SER A 196 13.66 -6.59 -3.79
CA SER A 196 12.74 -6.10 -4.81
C SER A 196 11.31 -6.49 -4.45
N PHE A 197 10.60 -5.62 -3.78
CA PHE A 197 9.20 -5.90 -3.47
C PHE A 197 8.31 -4.72 -3.85
#